data_6fbf1c4ab521cc7d7191f59503bf60c4
#
_entry.id   6fbf1c4ab521cc7d7191f59503bf60c4
#
_cell.length_a   1.000
_cell.length_b   1.000
_cell.length_c   1.000
_cell.angle_alpha   90.00
_cell.angle_beta   90.00
_cell.angle_gamma   90.00
#
_symmetry.space_group_name_H-M   'P 1'
#
loop_
_entity.id
_entity.type
_entity.pdbx_description
1 polymer ?
#
loop_
_entity_poly.entity_id
_entity_poly.type
_entity_poly.pdbx_seq_one_letter_code
_entity_poly.pdbx_strand_id
1 'polypeptide(L)'
;MDLLGYVKKQTGEFLENMPKSIRKKKGQFFTSVETAIFMANMFDISNCKDEVSVLDPGAGTGILTIAFVDRLFAEKSNTSVKITCYETDADVLPVLQKNLAYLKNAFNDRVSYRIIEEDYILSQSNDFQENLLAAKNPEKYDYVIGNPPYLRITRDNPAAIAMPKVVHGAPNLYFLFASMSLFNLKDNAEMVYIIPRSWTSGAYFKAFREYFLNVGKIEGIHLFVSRDKVFSAEQVLQETMIIRMKKTAEKPESVLITSTNSSSDFEDVSELRVPYDAVVSGEELYVYLPTNEADINVIKKINMYHSTMPDEGLKMKTGIVVDFRQWEELRKEPGENTLPLFYSQHIRDGRVNHQPSGKEYDWIIDEKPGLIQKNKNYVFIKRFTAKEERRRLQCGVYSPSDFEEYEYIGTQNKINFVDKTDGGEMDAQTTYGIYALLNSTLFDMY
;
A
#
# COMPACT_ATOMS: atom_id res chain seq x y z
N MET A 1 -13.45 -26.91 22.34
CA MET A 1 -12.68 -25.93 23.18
C MET A 1 -12.71 -24.63 22.43
N ASP A 2 -13.05 -23.50 23.06
CA ASP A 2 -13.10 -22.19 22.38
C ASP A 2 -11.74 -21.50 22.48
N LEU A 3 -10.83 -21.81 21.53
CA LEU A 3 -9.48 -21.24 21.48
C LEU A 3 -9.52 -19.75 21.18
N LEU A 4 -10.31 -19.36 20.20
CA LEU A 4 -10.38 -17.97 19.75
C LEU A 4 -11.07 -17.07 20.77
N GLY A 5 -12.10 -17.57 21.46
CA GLY A 5 -12.73 -16.85 22.56
C GLY A 5 -11.76 -16.63 23.73
N TYR A 6 -10.92 -17.62 24.06
CA TYR A 6 -9.87 -17.45 25.07
C TYR A 6 -8.88 -16.36 24.68
N VAL A 7 -8.32 -16.41 23.46
CA VAL A 7 -7.34 -15.42 22.97
C VAL A 7 -7.97 -14.02 22.87
N LYS A 8 -9.22 -13.92 22.41
CA LYS A 8 -9.99 -12.66 22.38
C LYS A 8 -10.06 -12.02 23.76
N LYS A 9 -10.37 -12.81 24.78
CA LYS A 9 -10.42 -12.34 26.18
C LYS A 9 -9.06 -11.85 26.65
N GLN A 10 -7.98 -12.65 26.48
CA GLN A 10 -6.63 -12.27 26.90
C GLN A 10 -6.13 -11.02 26.19
N THR A 11 -6.38 -10.90 24.88
CA THR A 11 -6.05 -9.71 24.08
C THR A 11 -6.85 -8.50 24.54
N GLY A 12 -8.15 -8.65 24.83
CA GLY A 12 -9.00 -7.58 25.34
C GLY A 12 -8.49 -7.02 26.68
N GLU A 13 -8.21 -7.88 27.65
CA GLU A 13 -7.66 -7.51 28.95
C GLU A 13 -6.32 -6.75 28.82
N PHE A 14 -5.47 -7.18 27.91
CA PHE A 14 -4.20 -6.50 27.59
C PHE A 14 -4.43 -5.11 26.98
N LEU A 15 -5.33 -4.99 26.00
CA LEU A 15 -5.61 -3.74 25.28
C LEU A 15 -6.28 -2.67 26.18
N GLU A 16 -7.06 -3.07 27.17
CA GLU A 16 -7.64 -2.17 28.18
C GLU A 16 -6.55 -1.45 28.97
N ASN A 17 -5.43 -2.12 29.21
CA ASN A 17 -4.30 -1.60 29.98
C ASN A 17 -3.22 -0.92 29.13
N MET A 18 -3.31 -0.98 27.79
CA MET A 18 -2.32 -0.39 26.88
C MET A 18 -2.87 0.84 26.13
N PRO A 19 -2.38 2.06 26.40
CA PRO A 19 -2.86 3.28 25.73
C PRO A 19 -2.72 3.24 24.21
N LYS A 20 -3.78 3.66 23.50
CA LYS A 20 -3.78 3.73 22.03
C LYS A 20 -2.63 4.57 21.44
N SER A 21 -2.22 5.64 22.16
CA SER A 21 -1.11 6.50 21.73
C SER A 21 0.24 5.78 21.68
N ILE A 22 0.47 4.82 22.59
CA ILE A 22 1.70 4.01 22.63
C ILE A 22 1.69 3.02 21.46
N ARG A 23 0.59 2.31 21.22
CA ARG A 23 0.43 1.38 20.09
C ARG A 23 0.64 2.07 18.74
N LYS A 24 0.06 3.27 18.57
CA LYS A 24 0.22 4.07 17.36
C LYS A 24 1.68 4.49 17.11
N LYS A 25 2.44 4.83 18.16
CA LYS A 25 3.87 5.15 18.05
C LYS A 25 4.71 3.95 17.62
N LYS A 26 4.33 2.74 18.07
CA LYS A 26 4.98 1.48 17.69
C LYS A 26 4.50 0.95 16.33
N GLY A 27 3.47 1.54 15.71
CA GLY A 27 2.83 1.05 14.48
C GLY A 27 2.09 -0.27 14.66
N GLN A 28 1.70 -0.60 15.90
CA GLN A 28 1.04 -1.85 16.27
C GLN A 28 -0.48 -1.73 16.13
N PHE A 29 -1.07 -2.64 15.35
CA PHE A 29 -2.51 -2.76 15.16
C PHE A 29 -2.94 -4.20 15.37
N PHE A 30 -3.72 -4.44 16.43
CA PHE A 30 -4.15 -5.79 16.77
C PHE A 30 -5.31 -6.23 15.89
N THR A 31 -5.20 -7.43 15.32
CA THR A 31 -6.19 -8.00 14.42
C THR A 31 -7.40 -8.51 15.23
N SER A 32 -8.62 -8.29 14.72
CA SER A 32 -9.83 -8.86 15.30
C SER A 32 -9.89 -10.37 15.06
N VAL A 33 -10.69 -11.07 15.86
CA VAL A 33 -10.92 -12.53 15.70
C VAL A 33 -11.51 -12.82 14.33
N GLU A 34 -12.48 -12.02 13.92
CA GLU A 34 -13.20 -12.17 12.64
C GLU A 34 -12.22 -12.03 11.46
N THR A 35 -11.33 -11.03 11.49
CA THR A 35 -10.29 -10.86 10.48
C THR A 35 -9.27 -12.00 10.54
N ALA A 36 -8.88 -12.48 11.72
CA ALA A 36 -7.93 -13.58 11.87
C ALA A 36 -8.49 -14.90 11.29
N ILE A 37 -9.75 -15.19 11.53
CA ILE A 37 -10.44 -16.34 10.92
C ILE A 37 -10.49 -16.21 9.40
N PHE A 38 -10.84 -15.02 8.89
CA PHE A 38 -10.88 -14.78 7.46
C PHE A 38 -9.51 -14.98 6.82
N MET A 39 -8.45 -14.42 7.40
CA MET A 39 -7.07 -14.59 6.92
C MET A 39 -6.65 -16.06 6.94
N ALA A 40 -6.95 -16.78 8.00
CA ALA A 40 -6.71 -18.21 8.11
C ALA A 40 -7.41 -18.98 6.96
N ASN A 41 -8.67 -18.63 6.65
CA ASN A 41 -9.46 -19.25 5.60
C ASN A 41 -8.97 -18.95 4.17
N MET A 42 -8.10 -17.98 3.97
CA MET A 42 -7.53 -17.71 2.66
C MET A 42 -6.46 -18.72 2.23
N PHE A 43 -5.83 -19.46 3.13
CA PHE A 43 -4.80 -20.46 2.75
C PHE A 43 -5.40 -21.65 2.01
N ASP A 44 -4.66 -22.19 1.06
CA ASP A 44 -4.93 -23.52 0.50
C ASP A 44 -4.22 -24.59 1.35
N ILE A 45 -5.00 -25.32 2.13
CA ILE A 45 -4.49 -26.45 2.96
C ILE A 45 -4.88 -27.82 2.40
N SER A 46 -5.37 -27.89 1.15
CA SER A 46 -5.80 -29.15 0.51
C SER A 46 -4.68 -30.20 0.48
N ASN A 47 -3.47 -29.75 0.11
CA ASN A 47 -2.26 -30.59 0.00
C ASN A 47 -1.32 -30.44 1.22
N CYS A 48 -1.90 -30.21 2.40
CA CYS A 48 -1.13 -30.05 3.62
C CYS A 48 -0.42 -31.36 4.01
N LYS A 49 0.83 -31.25 4.45
CA LYS A 49 1.65 -32.39 4.91
C LYS A 49 1.23 -32.83 6.32
N ASP A 50 1.70 -34.01 6.73
CA ASP A 50 1.48 -34.50 8.11
C ASP A 50 2.18 -33.64 9.17
N GLU A 51 3.27 -32.98 8.81
CA GLU A 51 3.93 -31.95 9.64
C GLU A 51 4.13 -30.68 8.82
N VAL A 52 3.70 -29.54 9.38
CA VAL A 52 3.86 -28.21 8.75
C VAL A 52 4.57 -27.25 9.69
N SER A 53 5.30 -26.33 9.08
CA SER A 53 5.95 -25.22 9.76
C SER A 53 5.24 -23.90 9.46
N VAL A 54 4.95 -23.13 10.50
CA VAL A 54 4.24 -21.85 10.44
C VAL A 54 5.10 -20.74 11.03
N LEU A 55 5.18 -19.61 10.35
CA LEU A 55 5.85 -18.41 10.81
C LEU A 55 4.84 -17.28 11.00
N ASP A 56 4.91 -16.58 12.15
CA ASP A 56 4.21 -15.33 12.43
C ASP A 56 5.23 -14.28 12.87
N PRO A 57 5.74 -13.46 11.92
CA PRO A 57 6.71 -12.44 12.23
C PRO A 57 6.02 -11.17 12.73
N GLY A 58 6.25 -10.80 13.99
CA GLY A 58 5.49 -9.74 14.67
C GLY A 58 4.15 -10.24 15.17
N ALA A 59 4.21 -11.37 15.90
CA ALA A 59 3.05 -12.17 16.26
C ALA A 59 2.03 -11.45 17.18
N GLY A 60 2.44 -10.37 17.85
CA GLY A 60 1.57 -9.70 18.80
C GLY A 60 1.04 -10.65 19.85
N THR A 61 -0.27 -10.75 20.00
CA THR A 61 -0.89 -11.71 20.96
C THR A 61 -1.03 -13.14 20.42
N GLY A 62 -0.61 -13.42 19.17
CA GLY A 62 -0.65 -14.74 18.55
C GLY A 62 -2.00 -15.12 17.93
N ILE A 63 -2.92 -14.17 17.80
CA ILE A 63 -4.29 -14.46 17.32
C ILE A 63 -4.32 -15.02 15.90
N LEU A 64 -3.45 -14.54 15.00
CA LEU A 64 -3.37 -15.01 13.61
C LEU A 64 -2.89 -16.45 13.56
N THR A 65 -1.81 -16.76 14.27
CA THR A 65 -1.28 -18.12 14.40
C THR A 65 -2.33 -19.08 14.94
N ILE A 66 -3.04 -18.68 16.00
CA ILE A 66 -4.05 -19.54 16.65
C ILE A 66 -5.24 -19.76 15.73
N ALA A 67 -5.71 -18.74 15.01
CA ALA A 67 -6.79 -18.89 14.03
C ALA A 67 -6.40 -19.84 12.89
N PHE A 68 -5.15 -19.77 12.40
CA PHE A 68 -4.66 -20.70 11.39
C PHE A 68 -4.60 -22.15 11.90
N VAL A 69 -4.07 -22.37 13.09
CA VAL A 69 -3.95 -23.72 13.68
C VAL A 69 -5.32 -24.31 14.02
N ASP A 70 -6.24 -23.51 14.52
CA ASP A 70 -7.62 -23.92 14.80
C ASP A 70 -8.31 -24.43 13.53
N ARG A 71 -8.25 -23.66 12.44
CA ARG A 71 -8.72 -24.10 11.12
C ARG A 71 -8.01 -25.35 10.61
N LEU A 72 -6.68 -25.36 10.67
CA LEU A 72 -5.89 -26.50 10.19
C LEU A 72 -6.32 -27.79 10.86
N PHE A 73 -6.50 -27.78 12.17
CA PHE A 73 -6.87 -28.96 12.94
C PHE A 73 -8.34 -29.36 12.82
N ALA A 74 -9.21 -28.41 12.47
CA ALA A 74 -10.61 -28.71 12.12
C ALA A 74 -10.70 -29.48 10.81
N GLU A 75 -9.84 -29.19 9.82
CA GLU A 75 -9.87 -29.84 8.52
C GLU A 75 -8.86 -31.02 8.35
N LYS A 76 -7.77 -31.00 9.13
CA LYS A 76 -6.67 -31.98 9.04
C LYS A 76 -6.35 -32.59 10.41
N SER A 77 -7.08 -33.64 10.75
CA SER A 77 -7.02 -34.26 12.09
C SER A 77 -5.66 -34.87 12.46
N ASN A 78 -4.86 -35.29 11.47
CA ASN A 78 -3.59 -36.00 11.69
C ASN A 78 -2.35 -35.11 11.55
N THR A 79 -2.52 -33.84 11.19
CA THR A 79 -1.40 -32.90 11.00
C THR A 79 -0.83 -32.43 12.33
N SER A 80 0.47 -32.28 12.44
CA SER A 80 1.20 -31.58 13.49
C SER A 80 1.78 -30.26 13.00
N VAL A 81 1.99 -29.31 13.92
CA VAL A 81 2.43 -27.96 13.56
C VAL A 81 3.64 -27.52 14.39
N LYS A 82 4.66 -26.98 13.70
CA LYS A 82 5.78 -26.27 14.32
C LYS A 82 5.62 -24.78 14.11
N ILE A 83 5.43 -24.03 15.18
CA ILE A 83 5.18 -22.59 15.15
C ILE A 83 6.45 -21.83 15.51
N THR A 84 6.77 -20.81 14.74
CA THR A 84 7.79 -19.81 15.07
C THR A 84 7.15 -18.44 15.09
N CYS A 85 7.20 -17.76 16.22
CA CYS A 85 6.73 -16.39 16.38
C CYS A 85 7.92 -15.47 16.67
N TYR A 86 7.99 -14.33 15.98
CA TYR A 86 8.87 -13.22 16.36
C TYR A 86 8.05 -12.14 17.06
N GLU A 87 8.50 -11.72 18.20
CA GLU A 87 7.92 -10.57 18.93
C GLU A 87 9.00 -9.94 19.81
N THR A 88 9.11 -8.61 19.74
CA THR A 88 10.12 -7.86 20.50
C THR A 88 9.53 -6.98 21.60
N ASP A 89 8.21 -6.81 21.61
CA ASP A 89 7.56 -5.97 22.62
C ASP A 89 7.40 -6.72 23.94
N ALA A 90 8.20 -6.34 24.93
CA ALA A 90 8.20 -6.94 26.26
C ALA A 90 6.83 -6.91 26.96
N ASP A 91 5.97 -5.93 26.63
CA ASP A 91 4.62 -5.83 27.19
C ASP A 91 3.66 -6.88 26.58
N VAL A 92 3.90 -7.28 25.32
CA VAL A 92 3.07 -8.23 24.55
C VAL A 92 3.52 -9.67 24.79
N LEU A 93 4.81 -9.92 24.97
CA LEU A 93 5.40 -11.26 25.13
C LEU A 93 4.69 -12.16 26.17
N PRO A 94 4.33 -11.70 27.38
CA PRO A 94 3.63 -12.54 28.36
C PRO A 94 2.26 -13.03 27.86
N VAL A 95 1.54 -12.20 27.10
CA VAL A 95 0.24 -12.57 26.53
C VAL A 95 0.41 -13.58 25.41
N LEU A 96 1.37 -13.37 24.51
CA LEU A 96 1.72 -14.31 23.44
C LEU A 96 2.09 -15.68 24.03
N GLN A 97 2.97 -15.70 25.03
CA GLN A 97 3.41 -16.93 25.69
C GLN A 97 2.24 -17.70 26.33
N LYS A 98 1.34 -16.98 27.02
CA LYS A 98 0.15 -17.54 27.61
C LYS A 98 -0.82 -18.15 26.60
N ASN A 99 -1.04 -17.46 25.49
CA ASN A 99 -1.92 -17.88 24.40
C ASN A 99 -1.36 -19.13 23.68
N LEU A 100 -0.06 -19.15 23.35
CA LEU A 100 0.58 -20.30 22.71
C LEU A 100 0.68 -21.52 23.66
N ALA A 101 0.90 -21.31 24.96
CA ALA A 101 0.86 -22.36 25.94
C ALA A 101 -0.56 -22.98 26.05
N TYR A 102 -1.60 -22.13 25.98
CA TYR A 102 -2.99 -22.61 25.97
C TYR A 102 -3.28 -23.45 24.71
N LEU A 103 -2.83 -22.99 23.53
CA LEU A 103 -2.93 -23.74 22.27
C LEU A 103 -2.21 -25.10 22.38
N LYS A 104 -0.97 -25.12 22.88
CA LYS A 104 -0.21 -26.37 23.08
C LYS A 104 -0.90 -27.34 24.00
N ASN A 105 -1.44 -26.86 25.14
CA ASN A 105 -2.17 -27.70 26.09
C ASN A 105 -3.47 -28.27 25.48
N ALA A 106 -4.10 -27.56 24.53
CA ALA A 106 -5.29 -28.03 23.86
C ALA A 106 -5.04 -29.21 22.91
N PHE A 107 -3.86 -29.23 22.26
CA PHE A 107 -3.53 -30.22 21.23
C PHE A 107 -2.32 -31.09 21.52
N ASN A 108 -1.73 -30.94 22.71
CA ASN A 108 -0.60 -31.76 23.19
C ASN A 108 0.57 -31.85 22.21
N ASP A 109 0.98 -33.06 21.84
CA ASP A 109 2.15 -33.32 20.98
C ASP A 109 2.00 -32.85 19.51
N ARG A 110 0.79 -32.47 19.11
CA ARG A 110 0.55 -31.95 17.76
C ARG A 110 1.03 -30.51 17.56
N VAL A 111 1.30 -29.79 18.64
CA VAL A 111 1.75 -28.39 18.58
C VAL A 111 3.10 -28.27 19.29
N SER A 112 4.08 -27.77 18.57
CA SER A 112 5.31 -27.24 19.14
C SER A 112 5.45 -25.77 18.76
N TYR A 113 5.97 -24.93 19.65
CA TYR A 113 6.20 -23.52 19.35
C TYR A 113 7.50 -23.01 19.96
N ARG A 114 8.03 -21.96 19.34
CA ARG A 114 9.09 -21.13 19.90
C ARG A 114 8.77 -19.66 19.66
N ILE A 115 9.15 -18.82 20.60
CA ILE A 115 9.09 -17.36 20.52
C ILE A 115 10.53 -16.87 20.41
N ILE A 116 10.79 -16.02 19.43
CA ILE A 116 12.10 -15.40 19.18
C ILE A 116 11.97 -13.90 19.49
N GLU A 117 12.69 -13.44 20.50
CA GLU A 117 12.65 -12.06 21.00
C GLU A 117 13.65 -11.16 20.27
N GLU A 118 14.08 -11.55 19.06
CA GLU A 118 15.00 -10.79 18.21
C GLU A 118 14.22 -10.03 17.12
N ASP A 119 14.82 -8.95 16.62
CA ASP A 119 14.28 -8.25 15.44
C ASP A 119 14.24 -9.19 14.25
N TYR A 120 13.04 -9.38 13.70
CA TYR A 120 12.80 -10.33 12.62
C TYR A 120 13.62 -10.05 11.35
N ILE A 121 13.81 -8.77 11.00
CA ILE A 121 14.57 -8.39 9.79
C ILE A 121 16.06 -8.51 10.06
N LEU A 122 16.53 -7.96 11.18
CA LEU A 122 17.95 -7.88 11.46
C LEU A 122 18.58 -9.24 11.75
N SER A 123 17.85 -10.15 12.41
CA SER A 123 18.32 -11.50 12.72
C SER A 123 18.64 -12.33 11.46
N GLN A 124 18.08 -11.95 10.29
CA GLN A 124 18.21 -12.67 9.02
C GLN A 124 18.85 -11.84 7.90
N SER A 125 19.37 -10.66 8.21
CA SER A 125 19.92 -9.72 7.24
C SER A 125 21.04 -10.30 6.36
N ASN A 126 21.94 -11.06 6.96
CA ASN A 126 23.04 -11.71 6.24
C ASN A 126 22.58 -12.76 5.22
N ASP A 127 21.56 -13.55 5.60
CA ASP A 127 20.97 -14.54 4.72
C ASP A 127 20.24 -13.89 3.55
N PHE A 128 19.46 -12.82 3.83
CA PHE A 128 18.73 -12.07 2.80
C PHE A 128 19.66 -11.35 1.82
N GLN A 129 20.81 -10.87 2.29
CA GLN A 129 21.84 -10.22 1.46
C GLN A 129 22.77 -11.22 0.76
N GLU A 130 22.60 -12.53 1.00
CA GLU A 130 23.45 -13.58 0.44
C GLU A 130 24.93 -13.43 0.85
N ASN A 131 25.17 -12.93 2.08
CA ASN A 131 26.50 -12.81 2.64
C ASN A 131 27.02 -14.20 3.06
N LEU A 132 27.69 -14.89 2.15
CA LEU A 132 28.13 -16.28 2.30
C LEU A 132 29.04 -16.53 3.53
N LEU A 133 29.73 -15.51 4.02
CA LEU A 133 30.62 -15.60 5.19
C LEU A 133 29.87 -15.57 6.53
N ALA A 134 28.65 -15.06 6.54
CA ALA A 134 27.85 -14.87 7.74
C ALA A 134 26.45 -15.49 7.69
N ALA A 135 26.07 -16.08 6.55
CA ALA A 135 24.78 -16.72 6.35
C ALA A 135 24.63 -17.95 7.25
N LYS A 136 23.44 -18.09 7.87
CA LYS A 136 23.11 -19.18 8.81
C LYS A 136 22.17 -20.23 8.22
N ASN A 137 21.85 -20.15 6.91
CA ASN A 137 20.79 -20.95 6.26
C ASN A 137 19.45 -20.81 6.99
N PRO A 138 18.69 -19.76 6.69
CA PRO A 138 17.47 -19.44 7.40
C PRO A 138 16.45 -20.56 7.27
N GLU A 139 15.71 -20.81 8.34
CA GLU A 139 14.62 -21.75 8.32
C GLU A 139 13.56 -21.32 7.30
N LYS A 140 12.98 -22.28 6.60
CA LYS A 140 11.92 -22.08 5.62
C LYS A 140 10.62 -22.70 6.10
N TYR A 141 9.51 -22.02 5.80
CA TYR A 141 8.19 -22.33 6.34
C TYR A 141 7.21 -22.74 5.24
N ASP A 142 6.26 -23.62 5.60
CA ASP A 142 5.17 -24.03 4.71
C ASP A 142 4.08 -22.94 4.65
N TYR A 143 3.87 -22.21 5.75
CA TYR A 143 2.88 -21.13 5.84
C TYR A 143 3.46 -19.95 6.60
N VAL A 144 3.11 -18.73 6.13
CA VAL A 144 3.40 -17.50 6.86
C VAL A 144 2.11 -16.68 6.98
N ILE A 145 1.75 -16.29 8.19
CA ILE A 145 0.62 -15.43 8.44
C ILE A 145 1.10 -14.21 9.25
N GLY A 146 0.63 -13.00 8.90
CA GLY A 146 1.13 -11.83 9.62
C GLY A 146 0.33 -10.54 9.42
N ASN A 147 0.42 -9.69 10.44
CA ASN A 147 0.03 -8.29 10.44
C ASN A 147 1.23 -7.46 10.90
N PRO A 148 2.12 -7.06 9.99
CA PRO A 148 3.37 -6.38 10.34
C PRO A 148 3.14 -4.96 10.85
N PRO A 149 4.11 -4.33 11.52
CA PRO A 149 3.98 -2.94 11.97
C PRO A 149 3.91 -1.96 10.79
N TYR A 150 2.94 -1.03 10.81
CA TYR A 150 2.77 0.03 9.79
C TYR A 150 3.52 1.30 10.20
N LEU A 151 4.84 1.21 10.21
CA LEU A 151 5.71 2.30 10.63
C LEU A 151 6.62 2.75 9.49
N ARG A 152 6.53 4.03 9.13
CA ARG A 152 7.47 4.65 8.20
C ARG A 152 8.80 4.85 8.90
N ILE A 153 9.88 4.42 8.26
CA ILE A 153 11.25 4.56 8.75
C ILE A 153 12.08 5.38 7.77
N THR A 154 13.26 5.79 8.18
CA THR A 154 14.25 6.48 7.34
C THR A 154 15.12 5.48 6.58
N ARG A 155 15.83 5.93 5.53
CA ARG A 155 16.71 5.05 4.74
C ARG A 155 17.94 4.58 5.50
N ASP A 156 18.36 5.30 6.50
CA ASP A 156 19.47 4.98 7.41
C ASP A 156 19.06 4.06 8.57
N ASN A 157 17.77 3.72 8.67
CA ASN A 157 17.30 2.74 9.64
C ASN A 157 17.94 1.36 9.36
N PRO A 158 18.42 0.63 10.38
CA PRO A 158 19.07 -0.67 10.20
C PRO A 158 18.26 -1.67 9.39
N ALA A 159 16.93 -1.72 9.57
CA ALA A 159 16.07 -2.62 8.80
C ALA A 159 16.04 -2.26 7.29
N ALA A 160 16.08 -0.97 6.95
CA ALA A 160 16.15 -0.52 5.56
C ALA A 160 17.51 -0.85 4.93
N ILE A 161 18.60 -0.67 5.68
CA ILE A 161 19.96 -1.03 5.26
C ILE A 161 20.10 -2.55 5.07
N ALA A 162 19.43 -3.34 5.91
CA ALA A 162 19.42 -4.80 5.80
C ALA A 162 18.75 -5.32 4.52
N MET A 163 17.88 -4.53 3.89
CA MET A 163 17.06 -4.97 2.75
C MET A 163 17.15 -4.01 1.54
N PRO A 164 18.34 -3.68 1.02
CA PRO A 164 18.51 -2.67 -0.03
C PRO A 164 17.80 -3.03 -1.34
N LYS A 165 17.64 -4.32 -1.64
CA LYS A 165 16.97 -4.83 -2.86
C LYS A 165 15.49 -4.43 -2.94
N VAL A 166 14.83 -4.08 -1.81
CA VAL A 166 13.40 -3.75 -1.75
C VAL A 166 13.11 -2.30 -1.40
N VAL A 167 14.15 -1.48 -1.19
CA VAL A 167 14.02 -0.07 -0.81
C VAL A 167 14.39 0.85 -1.96
N HIS A 168 13.39 1.57 -2.52
CA HIS A 168 13.62 2.61 -3.54
C HIS A 168 13.37 4.01 -2.99
N GLY A 169 12.24 4.23 -2.33
CA GLY A 169 11.82 5.52 -1.78
C GLY A 169 11.95 5.60 -0.26
N ALA A 170 10.92 6.11 0.40
CA ALA A 170 10.82 6.14 1.85
C ALA A 170 10.33 4.79 2.36
N PRO A 171 11.16 4.05 3.13
CA PRO A 171 10.82 2.71 3.57
C PRO A 171 9.73 2.70 4.65
N ASN A 172 9.00 1.58 4.70
CA ASN A 172 8.03 1.27 5.76
C ASN A 172 8.22 -0.18 6.18
N LEU A 173 8.11 -0.46 7.48
CA LEU A 173 8.38 -1.79 8.01
C LEU A 173 7.49 -2.87 7.40
N TYR A 174 6.20 -2.59 7.10
CA TYR A 174 5.29 -3.62 6.61
C TYR A 174 5.78 -4.32 5.33
N PHE A 175 6.35 -3.58 4.38
CA PHE A 175 6.81 -4.20 3.14
C PHE A 175 8.17 -4.89 3.30
N LEU A 176 9.00 -4.46 4.24
CA LEU A 176 10.24 -5.18 4.59
C LEU A 176 9.88 -6.54 5.23
N PHE A 177 8.94 -6.55 6.17
CA PHE A 177 8.41 -7.79 6.76
C PHE A 177 7.81 -8.72 5.70
N ALA A 178 6.98 -8.20 4.79
CA ALA A 178 6.37 -8.98 3.72
C ALA A 178 7.44 -9.60 2.80
N SER A 179 8.48 -8.84 2.43
CA SER A 179 9.58 -9.33 1.60
C SER A 179 10.42 -10.39 2.29
N MET A 180 10.76 -10.18 3.58
CA MET A 180 11.49 -11.17 4.37
C MET A 180 10.67 -12.44 4.57
N SER A 181 9.35 -12.32 4.76
CA SER A 181 8.45 -13.46 4.88
C SER A 181 8.39 -14.29 3.61
N LEU A 182 8.31 -13.64 2.46
CA LEU A 182 8.38 -14.33 1.17
C LEU A 182 9.74 -15.02 0.95
N PHE A 183 10.83 -14.39 1.41
CA PHE A 183 12.15 -15.04 1.45
C PHE A 183 12.17 -16.28 2.33
N ASN A 184 11.51 -16.27 3.48
CA ASN A 184 11.44 -17.41 4.42
C ASN A 184 10.45 -18.50 4.03
N LEU A 185 9.63 -18.34 3.00
CA LEU A 185 8.78 -19.42 2.49
C LEU A 185 9.63 -20.50 1.80
N LYS A 186 9.17 -21.74 1.90
CA LYS A 186 9.56 -22.83 1.00
C LYS A 186 9.00 -22.55 -0.40
N ASP A 187 9.55 -23.20 -1.43
CA ASP A 187 8.98 -23.12 -2.77
C ASP A 187 7.58 -23.75 -2.79
N ASN A 188 6.66 -23.10 -3.48
CA ASN A 188 5.22 -23.39 -3.52
C ASN A 188 4.45 -23.23 -2.20
N ALA A 189 5.09 -22.69 -1.17
CA ALA A 189 4.46 -22.34 0.10
C ALA A 189 3.73 -21.00 0.02
N GLU A 190 2.86 -20.74 0.99
CA GLU A 190 1.95 -19.60 0.96
C GLU A 190 2.14 -18.66 2.14
N MET A 191 1.87 -17.38 1.88
CA MET A 191 1.71 -16.37 2.93
C MET A 191 0.38 -15.63 2.79
N VAL A 192 -0.21 -15.26 3.94
CA VAL A 192 -1.37 -14.37 4.01
C VAL A 192 -1.03 -13.22 4.94
N TYR A 193 -1.11 -12.01 4.39
CA TYR A 193 -0.75 -10.78 5.07
C TYR A 193 -1.86 -9.74 5.00
N ILE A 194 -2.08 -9.00 6.10
CA ILE A 194 -2.86 -7.77 6.05
C ILE A 194 -1.90 -6.59 6.06
N ILE A 195 -1.96 -5.75 5.02
CA ILE A 195 -1.04 -4.63 4.79
C ILE A 195 -1.75 -3.44 4.14
N PRO A 196 -1.22 -2.20 4.28
CA PRO A 196 -1.72 -1.05 3.54
C PRO A 196 -1.62 -1.27 2.02
N ARG A 197 -2.62 -0.83 1.26
CA ARG A 197 -2.66 -1.02 -0.20
C ARG A 197 -1.84 0.01 -1.00
N SER A 198 -1.23 1.00 -0.37
CA SER A 198 -0.46 2.07 -1.06
C SER A 198 0.71 1.58 -1.92
N TRP A 199 1.21 0.36 -1.69
CA TRP A 199 2.30 -0.23 -2.47
C TRP A 199 1.88 -0.64 -3.89
N THR A 200 0.59 -0.78 -4.15
CA THR A 200 0.08 -1.31 -5.43
C THR A 200 0.39 -0.42 -6.62
N SER A 201 0.52 0.91 -6.42
CA SER A 201 0.76 1.87 -7.50
C SER A 201 1.79 2.96 -7.18
N GLY A 202 2.17 3.16 -5.93
CA GLY A 202 3.09 4.24 -5.54
C GLY A 202 4.50 4.06 -6.10
N ALA A 203 5.09 5.12 -6.67
CA ALA A 203 6.44 5.10 -7.23
C ALA A 203 7.53 4.71 -6.20
N TYR A 204 7.32 5.08 -4.92
CA TYR A 204 8.23 4.72 -3.83
C TYR A 204 8.33 3.22 -3.57
N PHE A 205 7.37 2.43 -4.04
CA PHE A 205 7.29 0.97 -3.83
C PHE A 205 7.78 0.16 -5.03
N LYS A 206 8.39 0.78 -6.05
CA LYS A 206 8.84 0.09 -7.26
C LYS A 206 9.73 -1.12 -6.94
N ALA A 207 10.83 -0.92 -6.20
CA ALA A 207 11.75 -2.01 -5.85
C ALA A 207 11.07 -3.12 -5.01
N PHE A 208 10.14 -2.72 -4.11
CA PHE A 208 9.33 -3.69 -3.38
C PHE A 208 8.45 -4.52 -4.32
N ARG A 209 7.70 -3.89 -5.25
CA ARG A 209 6.87 -4.61 -6.22
C ARG A 209 7.71 -5.55 -7.09
N GLU A 210 8.84 -5.07 -7.61
CA GLU A 210 9.74 -5.89 -8.42
C GLU A 210 10.22 -7.13 -7.67
N TYR A 211 10.71 -6.97 -6.44
CA TYR A 211 11.11 -8.12 -5.64
C TYR A 211 9.94 -9.06 -5.34
N PHE A 212 8.86 -8.49 -4.80
CA PHE A 212 7.72 -9.21 -4.24
C PHE A 212 6.96 -10.03 -5.29
N LEU A 213 6.76 -9.46 -6.49
CA LEU A 213 6.02 -10.09 -7.57
C LEU A 213 6.90 -10.99 -8.48
N ASN A 214 8.22 -10.85 -8.43
CA ASN A 214 9.12 -11.77 -9.10
C ASN A 214 9.36 -13.05 -8.27
N VAL A 215 9.50 -12.91 -6.95
CA VAL A 215 9.73 -14.06 -6.04
C VAL A 215 8.45 -14.83 -5.75
N GLY A 216 7.31 -14.13 -5.70
CA GLY A 216 6.00 -14.75 -5.48
C GLY A 216 4.93 -14.27 -6.44
N LYS A 217 3.79 -14.94 -6.41
CA LYS A 217 2.60 -14.59 -7.21
C LYS A 217 1.40 -14.40 -6.32
N ILE A 218 0.57 -13.43 -6.70
CA ILE A 218 -0.70 -13.14 -6.01
C ILE A 218 -1.70 -14.23 -6.39
N GLU A 219 -2.24 -14.93 -5.39
CA GLU A 219 -3.31 -15.92 -5.55
C GLU A 219 -4.68 -15.35 -5.14
N GLY A 220 -4.68 -14.42 -4.17
CA GLY A 220 -5.90 -13.81 -3.68
C GLY A 220 -5.70 -12.44 -3.07
N ILE A 221 -6.72 -11.61 -3.16
CA ILE A 221 -6.79 -10.28 -2.56
C ILE A 221 -8.13 -10.13 -1.87
N HIS A 222 -8.15 -9.56 -0.67
CA HIS A 222 -9.37 -9.12 -0.03
C HIS A 222 -9.33 -7.62 0.22
N LEU A 223 -10.40 -6.92 -0.18
CA LEU A 223 -10.54 -5.47 -0.09
C LEU A 223 -11.64 -5.09 0.90
N PHE A 224 -11.31 -4.14 1.78
CA PHE A 224 -12.30 -3.48 2.62
C PHE A 224 -12.79 -2.22 1.92
N VAL A 225 -14.08 -2.17 1.56
CA VAL A 225 -14.64 -1.06 0.76
C VAL A 225 -14.79 0.22 1.59
N SER A 226 -15.09 0.11 2.90
CA SER A 226 -15.22 1.28 3.78
C SER A 226 -13.93 1.58 4.54
N ARG A 227 -13.41 2.83 4.38
CA ARG A 227 -12.21 3.32 5.09
C ARG A 227 -12.36 3.34 6.61
N ASP A 228 -13.55 3.67 7.08
CA ASP A 228 -13.79 4.02 8.48
C ASP A 228 -13.99 2.81 9.39
N LYS A 229 -14.14 1.61 8.82
CA LYS A 229 -14.55 0.41 9.55
C LYS A 229 -13.49 -0.68 9.73
N VAL A 230 -12.33 -0.60 9.05
CA VAL A 230 -11.33 -1.69 9.04
C VAL A 230 -10.64 -1.86 10.40
N PHE A 231 -10.31 -0.75 11.03
CA PHE A 231 -9.78 -0.70 12.39
C PHE A 231 -10.50 0.39 13.19
N SER A 232 -11.83 0.33 13.21
CA SER A 232 -12.67 1.35 13.87
C SER A 232 -12.30 1.57 15.33
N ALA A 233 -11.88 0.51 16.02
CA ALA A 233 -11.36 0.59 17.39
C ALA A 233 -9.98 1.28 17.48
N GLU A 234 -9.20 1.29 16.40
CA GLU A 234 -7.81 1.78 16.36
C GLU A 234 -7.64 3.10 15.60
N GLN A 235 -8.68 3.63 14.95
CA GLN A 235 -8.64 4.87 14.13
C GLN A 235 -7.52 4.87 13.07
N VAL A 236 -7.32 3.75 12.35
CA VAL A 236 -6.37 3.68 11.25
C VAL A 236 -6.96 4.32 10.01
N LEU A 237 -6.35 5.41 9.56
CA LEU A 237 -6.75 6.13 8.33
C LEU A 237 -6.21 5.47 7.05
N GLN A 238 -5.42 4.39 7.15
CA GLN A 238 -4.84 3.72 6.00
C GLN A 238 -5.79 2.65 5.46
N GLU A 239 -6.01 2.69 4.15
CA GLU A 239 -6.72 1.61 3.47
C GLU A 239 -5.84 0.36 3.45
N THR A 240 -6.28 -0.68 4.14
CA THR A 240 -5.60 -1.98 4.17
C THR A 240 -6.24 -2.96 3.20
N MET A 241 -5.49 -4.00 2.86
CA MET A 241 -5.94 -5.16 2.11
C MET A 241 -5.35 -6.42 2.73
N ILE A 242 -6.01 -7.56 2.54
CA ILE A 242 -5.39 -8.85 2.82
C ILE A 242 -4.93 -9.43 1.48
N ILE A 243 -3.72 -9.98 1.47
CA ILE A 243 -3.13 -10.58 0.28
C ILE A 243 -2.69 -12.01 0.58
N ARG A 244 -3.07 -12.94 -0.30
CA ARG A 244 -2.53 -14.29 -0.34
C ARG A 244 -1.50 -14.37 -1.46
N MET A 245 -0.29 -14.77 -1.10
CA MET A 245 0.83 -14.96 -2.02
C MET A 245 1.30 -16.40 -1.99
N LYS A 246 1.73 -16.92 -3.13
CA LYS A 246 2.44 -18.18 -3.25
C LYS A 246 3.86 -17.93 -3.74
N LYS A 247 4.86 -18.51 -3.09
CA LYS A 247 6.25 -18.43 -3.56
C LYS A 247 6.45 -19.36 -4.73
N THR A 248 6.31 -18.84 -5.93
CA THR A 248 6.43 -19.62 -7.18
C THR A 248 6.83 -18.69 -8.33
N ALA A 249 7.51 -19.26 -9.33
CA ALA A 249 7.75 -18.58 -10.60
C ALA A 249 6.51 -18.66 -11.52
N GLU A 250 5.67 -19.68 -11.35
CA GLU A 250 4.50 -19.92 -12.18
C GLU A 250 3.41 -18.88 -11.90
N LYS A 251 2.99 -18.18 -12.95
CA LYS A 251 1.92 -17.21 -12.90
C LYS A 251 0.57 -17.93 -12.89
N PRO A 252 -0.32 -17.67 -11.92
CA PRO A 252 -1.66 -18.25 -11.93
C PRO A 252 -2.48 -17.67 -13.08
N GLU A 253 -3.48 -18.40 -13.54
CA GLU A 253 -4.39 -17.94 -14.58
C GLU A 253 -5.19 -16.73 -14.13
N SER A 254 -5.64 -16.74 -12.88
CA SER A 254 -6.45 -15.67 -12.30
C SER A 254 -6.16 -15.46 -10.82
N VAL A 255 -6.50 -14.28 -10.33
CA VAL A 255 -6.51 -13.89 -8.91
C VAL A 255 -7.94 -13.85 -8.41
N LEU A 256 -8.21 -14.42 -7.25
CA LEU A 256 -9.49 -14.26 -6.57
C LEU A 256 -9.48 -12.94 -5.79
N ILE A 257 -10.28 -11.98 -6.23
CA ILE A 257 -10.50 -10.73 -5.49
C ILE A 257 -11.81 -10.83 -4.75
N THR A 258 -11.76 -10.68 -3.43
CA THR A 258 -12.94 -10.63 -2.57
C THR A 258 -13.09 -9.25 -1.95
N SER A 259 -14.30 -8.86 -1.59
CA SER A 259 -14.53 -7.59 -0.90
C SER A 259 -15.66 -7.67 0.12
N THR A 260 -15.50 -6.89 1.22
CA THR A 260 -16.52 -6.66 2.24
C THR A 260 -16.64 -5.19 2.60
N ASN A 261 -17.74 -4.82 3.24
CA ASN A 261 -17.96 -3.44 3.69
C ASN A 261 -17.08 -3.08 4.90
N SER A 262 -16.69 -4.05 5.72
CA SER A 262 -15.87 -3.80 6.92
C SER A 262 -15.09 -5.05 7.33
N SER A 263 -14.17 -4.89 8.28
CA SER A 263 -13.41 -5.99 8.90
C SER A 263 -14.19 -6.82 9.93
N SER A 264 -15.43 -6.45 10.20
CA SER A 264 -16.32 -7.17 11.12
C SER A 264 -17.52 -7.83 10.41
N ASP A 265 -17.61 -7.65 9.10
CA ASP A 265 -18.72 -8.13 8.26
C ASP A 265 -18.15 -9.01 7.15
N PHE A 266 -17.94 -10.27 7.48
CA PHE A 266 -17.49 -11.31 6.56
C PHE A 266 -18.61 -12.29 6.18
N GLU A 267 -19.89 -11.96 6.49
CA GLU A 267 -21.04 -12.78 6.13
C GLU A 267 -21.44 -12.56 4.68
N ASP A 268 -21.26 -11.32 4.17
CA ASP A 268 -21.57 -10.94 2.79
C ASP A 268 -20.27 -10.59 2.03
N VAL A 269 -19.61 -11.61 1.52
CA VAL A 269 -18.36 -11.50 0.75
C VAL A 269 -18.67 -11.53 -0.73
N SER A 270 -18.38 -10.42 -1.42
CA SER A 270 -18.41 -10.41 -2.89
C SER A 270 -17.15 -11.04 -3.44
N GLU A 271 -17.25 -11.85 -4.50
CA GLU A 271 -16.14 -12.55 -5.14
C GLU A 271 -16.03 -12.19 -6.62
N LEU A 272 -14.81 -11.97 -7.09
CA LEU A 272 -14.51 -11.69 -8.50
C LEU A 272 -13.21 -12.41 -8.90
N ARG A 273 -13.26 -13.23 -9.96
CA ARG A 273 -12.05 -13.84 -10.54
C ARG A 273 -11.55 -12.97 -11.68
N VAL A 274 -10.32 -12.51 -11.54
CA VAL A 274 -9.69 -11.54 -12.45
C VAL A 274 -8.48 -12.18 -13.10
N PRO A 275 -8.33 -12.13 -14.44
CA PRO A 275 -7.08 -12.61 -15.07
C PRO A 275 -5.85 -11.97 -14.45
N TYR A 276 -4.80 -12.75 -14.21
CA TYR A 276 -3.60 -12.26 -13.51
C TYR A 276 -3.02 -11.00 -14.17
N ASP A 277 -2.98 -10.95 -15.50
CA ASP A 277 -2.45 -9.81 -16.27
C ASP A 277 -3.32 -8.54 -16.19
N ALA A 278 -4.57 -8.67 -15.75
CA ALA A 278 -5.41 -7.51 -15.43
C ALA A 278 -5.21 -7.03 -13.99
N VAL A 279 -4.65 -7.88 -13.11
CA VAL A 279 -4.28 -7.50 -11.74
C VAL A 279 -2.86 -6.95 -11.70
N VAL A 280 -1.88 -7.65 -12.30
CA VAL A 280 -0.47 -7.23 -12.30
C VAL A 280 -0.08 -6.85 -13.73
N SER A 281 0.15 -5.58 -13.97
CA SER A 281 0.34 -5.05 -15.32
C SER A 281 1.40 -3.95 -15.40
N GLY A 282 1.93 -3.77 -16.63
CA GLY A 282 2.94 -2.76 -16.96
C GLY A 282 4.35 -3.12 -16.48
N GLU A 283 5.35 -2.40 -17.00
CA GLU A 283 6.77 -2.60 -16.68
C GLU A 283 7.09 -2.33 -15.20
N GLU A 284 6.31 -1.47 -14.55
CA GLU A 284 6.47 -1.17 -13.12
C GLU A 284 5.69 -2.10 -12.19
N LEU A 285 5.07 -3.16 -12.75
CA LEU A 285 4.31 -4.17 -12.02
C LEU A 285 3.24 -3.55 -11.10
N TYR A 286 2.46 -2.61 -11.62
CA TYR A 286 1.33 -2.06 -10.87
C TYR A 286 0.30 -3.16 -10.57
N VAL A 287 -0.31 -3.07 -9.39
CA VAL A 287 -1.33 -4.01 -8.96
C VAL A 287 -2.68 -3.29 -8.96
N TYR A 288 -3.52 -3.63 -9.91
CA TYR A 288 -4.88 -3.12 -10.00
C TYR A 288 -5.82 -3.91 -9.10
N LEU A 289 -6.80 -3.21 -8.54
CA LEU A 289 -7.72 -3.74 -7.55
C LEU A 289 -9.18 -3.62 -8.05
N PRO A 290 -9.54 -4.26 -9.16
CA PRO A 290 -10.90 -4.19 -9.69
C PRO A 290 -11.89 -4.85 -8.72
N THR A 291 -13.06 -4.23 -8.56
CA THR A 291 -14.14 -4.72 -7.70
C THR A 291 -15.36 -5.17 -8.47
N ASN A 292 -15.35 -4.98 -9.80
CA ASN A 292 -16.44 -5.35 -10.70
C ASN A 292 -15.93 -5.56 -12.14
N GLU A 293 -16.78 -6.09 -13.01
CA GLU A 293 -16.44 -6.35 -14.42
C GLU A 293 -16.16 -5.08 -15.24
N ALA A 294 -16.74 -3.95 -14.88
CA ALA A 294 -16.48 -2.69 -15.58
C ALA A 294 -15.04 -2.22 -15.35
N ASP A 295 -14.52 -2.37 -14.14
CA ASP A 295 -13.12 -2.06 -13.81
C ASP A 295 -12.16 -2.94 -14.64
N ILE A 296 -12.45 -4.25 -14.78
CA ILE A 296 -11.65 -5.17 -15.59
C ILE A 296 -11.63 -4.72 -17.07
N ASN A 297 -12.79 -4.34 -17.61
CA ASN A 297 -12.89 -3.88 -18.99
C ASN A 297 -12.13 -2.58 -19.22
N VAL A 298 -12.13 -1.66 -18.26
CA VAL A 298 -11.34 -0.43 -18.30
C VAL A 298 -9.84 -0.75 -18.33
N ILE A 299 -9.35 -1.60 -17.42
CA ILE A 299 -7.94 -2.01 -17.38
C ILE A 299 -7.51 -2.67 -18.70
N LYS A 300 -8.30 -3.62 -19.20
CA LYS A 300 -8.04 -4.28 -20.49
C LYS A 300 -7.96 -3.27 -21.63
N LYS A 301 -8.88 -2.29 -21.67
CA LYS A 301 -8.92 -1.27 -22.72
C LYS A 301 -7.72 -0.33 -22.65
N ILE A 302 -7.30 0.09 -21.45
CA ILE A 302 -6.09 0.90 -21.26
C ILE A 302 -4.84 0.12 -21.69
N ASN A 303 -4.73 -1.15 -21.32
CA ASN A 303 -3.59 -2.00 -21.69
C ASN A 303 -3.49 -2.30 -23.21
N MET A 304 -4.51 -1.97 -24.00
CA MET A 304 -4.44 -2.04 -25.47
C MET A 304 -3.65 -0.86 -26.09
N TYR A 305 -3.47 0.22 -25.35
CA TYR A 305 -2.63 1.34 -25.82
C TYR A 305 -1.16 1.01 -25.55
N HIS A 306 -0.33 1.16 -26.58
CA HIS A 306 1.10 0.82 -26.52
C HIS A 306 1.99 2.03 -26.26
N SER A 307 1.43 3.25 -26.38
CA SER A 307 2.17 4.48 -26.19
C SER A 307 1.93 5.05 -24.80
N THR A 308 2.98 5.50 -24.15
CA THR A 308 2.94 6.19 -22.86
C THR A 308 3.22 7.68 -23.02
N MET A 309 2.96 8.48 -21.99
CA MET A 309 3.31 9.91 -22.03
C MET A 309 4.78 10.16 -22.35
N PRO A 310 5.78 9.45 -21.78
CA PRO A 310 7.18 9.58 -22.18
C PRO A 310 7.43 9.27 -23.65
N ASP A 311 6.78 8.27 -24.25
CA ASP A 311 6.93 7.91 -25.66
C ASP A 311 6.44 9.04 -26.59
N GLU A 312 5.43 9.78 -26.14
CA GLU A 312 4.91 10.96 -26.83
C GLU A 312 5.66 12.27 -26.48
N GLY A 313 6.82 12.17 -25.84
CA GLY A 313 7.61 13.32 -25.43
C GLY A 313 6.97 14.18 -24.35
N LEU A 314 6.07 13.61 -23.57
CA LEU A 314 5.32 14.26 -22.49
C LEU A 314 5.75 13.76 -21.12
N LYS A 315 5.58 14.56 -20.08
CA LYS A 315 5.80 14.20 -18.69
C LYS A 315 4.82 14.87 -17.75
N MET A 316 4.50 14.18 -16.67
CA MET A 316 3.75 14.73 -15.55
C MET A 316 4.69 15.42 -14.57
N LYS A 317 4.41 16.67 -14.23
CA LYS A 317 5.12 17.42 -13.19
C LYS A 317 4.18 17.78 -12.06
N THR A 318 4.73 18.05 -10.89
CA THR A 318 3.99 18.59 -9.74
C THR A 318 4.35 20.05 -9.55
N GLY A 319 3.38 20.86 -9.18
CA GLY A 319 3.59 22.26 -8.83
C GLY A 319 4.65 22.44 -7.76
N ILE A 320 5.42 23.51 -7.87
CA ILE A 320 6.68 23.68 -7.13
C ILE A 320 6.44 24.35 -5.78
N VAL A 321 5.44 25.24 -5.68
CA VAL A 321 5.21 26.10 -4.52
C VAL A 321 4.54 25.30 -3.40
N VAL A 322 5.16 25.33 -2.21
CA VAL A 322 4.64 24.75 -0.98
C VAL A 322 4.37 25.89 0.01
N ASP A 323 3.13 26.27 0.24
CA ASP A 323 2.69 27.49 0.93
C ASP A 323 3.46 27.74 2.23
N PHE A 324 3.52 26.76 3.13
CA PHE A 324 4.16 26.91 4.45
C PHE A 324 5.70 26.95 4.41
N ARG A 325 6.32 26.68 3.25
CA ARG A 325 7.79 26.76 3.07
C ARG A 325 8.21 28.05 2.39
N GLN A 326 7.35 28.60 1.55
CA GLN A 326 7.60 29.78 0.72
C GLN A 326 6.72 30.97 1.09
N TRP A 327 6.26 31.05 2.33
CA TRP A 327 5.36 32.13 2.78
C TRP A 327 5.94 33.54 2.57
N GLU A 328 7.27 33.70 2.62
CA GLU A 328 7.96 34.96 2.38
C GLU A 328 7.83 35.48 0.93
N GLU A 329 7.71 34.55 -0.03
CA GLU A 329 7.56 34.82 -1.44
C GLU A 329 6.10 35.04 -1.87
N LEU A 330 5.13 34.71 -1.01
CA LEU A 330 3.71 34.81 -1.33
C LEU A 330 3.15 36.21 -1.09
N ARG A 331 2.17 36.62 -1.92
CA ARG A 331 1.49 37.93 -1.82
C ARG A 331 -0.02 37.76 -1.93
N LYS A 332 -0.76 38.64 -1.22
CA LYS A 332 -2.23 38.65 -1.24
C LYS A 332 -2.76 39.36 -2.49
N GLU A 333 -2.11 40.44 -2.84
CA GLU A 333 -2.50 41.31 -3.94
C GLU A 333 -1.44 41.36 -5.01
N PRO A 334 -1.80 41.63 -6.27
CA PRO A 334 -0.85 41.84 -7.35
C PRO A 334 0.00 43.09 -7.10
N GLY A 335 1.27 43.05 -7.50
CA GLY A 335 2.23 44.13 -7.42
C GLY A 335 3.20 44.10 -8.61
N GLU A 336 4.12 45.08 -8.67
CA GLU A 336 5.02 45.30 -9.82
C GLU A 336 5.88 44.05 -10.17
N ASN A 337 6.25 43.24 -9.16
CA ASN A 337 7.07 42.02 -9.33
C ASN A 337 6.33 40.77 -8.85
N THR A 338 5.03 40.68 -9.15
CA THR A 338 4.25 39.49 -8.77
C THR A 338 3.71 38.76 -9.98
N LEU A 339 3.62 37.44 -9.85
CA LEU A 339 3.09 36.51 -10.84
C LEU A 339 1.85 35.81 -10.26
N PRO A 340 0.89 35.42 -11.10
CA PRO A 340 -0.25 34.63 -10.64
C PRO A 340 0.19 33.26 -10.12
N LEU A 341 -0.29 32.92 -8.91
CA LEU A 341 -0.07 31.62 -8.29
C LEU A 341 -1.32 30.76 -8.44
N PHE A 342 -1.21 29.64 -9.13
CA PHE A 342 -2.33 28.74 -9.39
C PHE A 342 -2.45 27.67 -8.33
N TYR A 343 -3.67 27.49 -7.83
CA TYR A 343 -4.11 26.46 -6.89
C TYR A 343 -5.09 25.48 -7.56
N SER A 344 -5.30 24.33 -6.95
CA SER A 344 -6.29 23.36 -7.44
C SER A 344 -7.72 23.93 -7.53
N GLN A 345 -8.04 24.96 -6.76
CA GLN A 345 -9.31 25.68 -6.80
C GLN A 345 -9.54 26.50 -8.08
N HIS A 346 -8.46 26.83 -8.78
CA HIS A 346 -8.52 27.53 -10.10
C HIS A 346 -8.90 26.60 -11.24
N ILE A 347 -8.88 25.26 -11.02
CA ILE A 347 -9.32 24.27 -11.99
C ILE A 347 -10.84 24.07 -11.84
N ARG A 348 -11.61 24.64 -12.78
CA ARG A 348 -13.09 24.57 -12.75
C ARG A 348 -13.62 24.38 -14.17
N ASP A 349 -14.59 23.50 -14.33
CA ASP A 349 -15.31 23.28 -15.60
C ASP A 349 -14.40 23.07 -16.83
N GLY A 350 -13.28 22.34 -16.60
CA GLY A 350 -12.32 22.02 -17.67
C GLY A 350 -11.39 23.16 -18.07
N ARG A 351 -11.39 24.28 -17.37
CA ARG A 351 -10.53 25.44 -17.59
C ARG A 351 -9.77 25.83 -16.34
N VAL A 352 -8.72 26.60 -16.52
CA VAL A 352 -7.95 27.19 -15.42
C VAL A 352 -8.16 28.71 -15.46
N ASN A 353 -8.76 29.26 -14.42
CA ASN A 353 -9.06 30.67 -14.28
C ASN A 353 -8.48 31.20 -12.98
N HIS A 354 -7.71 32.30 -13.04
CA HIS A 354 -7.14 32.94 -11.85
C HIS A 354 -8.18 33.86 -11.18
N GLN A 355 -9.17 33.24 -10.55
CA GLN A 355 -10.13 33.92 -9.67
C GLN A 355 -9.72 33.67 -8.21
N PRO A 356 -10.19 34.48 -7.24
CA PRO A 356 -9.82 34.26 -5.84
C PRO A 356 -9.97 32.78 -5.43
N SER A 357 -8.86 32.18 -5.01
CA SER A 357 -8.81 30.75 -4.65
C SER A 357 -9.50 30.43 -3.33
N GLY A 358 -9.79 31.45 -2.54
CA GLY A 358 -10.20 31.34 -1.13
C GLY A 358 -9.02 31.04 -0.20
N LYS A 359 -7.79 31.09 -0.70
CA LYS A 359 -6.56 31.05 0.08
C LYS A 359 -6.12 32.45 0.48
N GLU A 360 -5.16 32.53 1.38
CA GLU A 360 -4.63 33.81 1.85
C GLU A 360 -3.81 34.53 0.79
N TYR A 361 -3.15 33.77 -0.11
CA TYR A 361 -2.20 34.28 -1.10
C TYR A 361 -2.54 33.73 -2.47
N ASP A 362 -2.78 34.58 -3.45
CA ASP A 362 -3.00 34.19 -4.86
C ASP A 362 -1.88 34.65 -5.80
N TRP A 363 -0.81 35.23 -5.24
CA TRP A 363 0.31 35.79 -6.00
C TRP A 363 1.65 35.34 -5.41
N ILE A 364 2.70 35.30 -6.25
CA ILE A 364 4.07 34.96 -5.87
C ILE A 364 5.05 35.97 -6.49
N ILE A 365 6.14 36.32 -5.78
CA ILE A 365 7.19 37.17 -6.37
C ILE A 365 7.98 36.41 -7.40
N ASP A 366 8.47 37.11 -8.46
CA ASP A 366 9.17 36.50 -9.60
C ASP A 366 10.70 36.37 -9.42
N GLU A 367 11.23 36.75 -8.27
CA GLU A 367 12.68 36.80 -8.00
C GLU A 367 13.35 35.44 -7.80
N LYS A 368 12.58 34.35 -7.70
CA LYS A 368 13.12 32.99 -7.46
C LYS A 368 12.80 32.03 -8.60
N PRO A 369 13.68 31.88 -9.61
CA PRO A 369 13.44 31.02 -10.78
C PRO A 369 13.06 29.57 -10.45
N GLY A 370 13.47 29.06 -9.29
CA GLY A 370 13.13 27.70 -8.82
C GLY A 370 11.68 27.52 -8.33
N LEU A 371 10.90 28.60 -8.18
CA LEU A 371 9.51 28.57 -7.71
C LEU A 371 8.49 28.90 -8.81
N ILE A 372 8.96 29.35 -9.95
CA ILE A 372 8.14 29.77 -11.09
C ILE A 372 8.40 28.89 -12.30
N GLN A 373 7.46 28.85 -13.21
CA GLN A 373 7.55 28.11 -14.46
C GLN A 373 7.12 28.99 -15.64
N LYS A 374 7.61 28.69 -16.84
CA LYS A 374 7.31 29.46 -18.05
C LYS A 374 5.81 29.46 -18.34
N ASN A 375 5.27 30.61 -18.71
CA ASN A 375 3.89 30.75 -19.14
C ASN A 375 3.71 30.17 -20.56
N LYS A 376 3.11 28.97 -20.63
CA LYS A 376 2.85 28.23 -21.89
C LYS A 376 1.66 27.29 -21.72
N ASN A 377 1.22 26.63 -22.77
CA ASN A 377 0.10 25.68 -22.69
C ASN A 377 0.39 24.51 -21.73
N TYR A 378 -0.57 24.22 -20.84
CA TYR A 378 -0.55 23.11 -19.90
C TYR A 378 -1.93 22.46 -19.76
N VAL A 379 -1.95 21.21 -19.36
CA VAL A 379 -3.15 20.61 -18.74
C VAL A 379 -2.88 20.48 -17.24
N PHE A 380 -3.61 21.25 -16.44
CA PHE A 380 -3.53 21.18 -14.99
C PHE A 380 -4.48 20.10 -14.47
N ILE A 381 -4.04 19.38 -13.42
CA ILE A 381 -4.75 18.24 -12.85
C ILE A 381 -4.73 18.42 -11.33
N LYS A 382 -5.88 18.29 -10.68
CA LYS A 382 -5.93 18.25 -9.22
C LYS A 382 -5.20 17.02 -8.70
N ARG A 383 -4.18 17.21 -7.90
CA ARG A 383 -3.40 16.11 -7.32
C ARG A 383 -4.18 15.33 -6.26
N PHE A 384 -5.13 15.97 -5.59
CA PHE A 384 -5.97 15.39 -4.56
C PHE A 384 -7.43 15.68 -4.87
N THR A 385 -8.24 14.63 -4.86
CA THR A 385 -9.70 14.69 -4.95
C THR A 385 -10.29 13.87 -3.82
N ALA A 386 -11.41 14.31 -3.26
CA ALA A 386 -12.13 13.53 -2.25
C ALA A 386 -12.77 12.29 -2.90
N LYS A 387 -12.91 11.21 -2.12
CA LYS A 387 -13.48 9.95 -2.63
C LYS A 387 -14.97 10.12 -3.01
N GLU A 388 -15.63 11.04 -2.36
CA GLU A 388 -17.05 11.37 -2.52
C GLU A 388 -17.32 12.28 -3.74
N GLU A 389 -16.27 12.85 -4.35
CA GLU A 389 -16.42 13.66 -5.55
C GLU A 389 -16.84 12.78 -6.74
N ARG A 390 -17.76 13.32 -7.55
CA ARG A 390 -18.32 12.62 -8.72
C ARG A 390 -17.25 12.15 -9.71
N ARG A 391 -16.19 12.94 -9.87
CA ARG A 391 -15.03 12.62 -10.71
C ARG A 391 -13.78 12.57 -9.87
N ARG A 392 -13.01 11.50 -10.06
CA ARG A 392 -11.71 11.31 -9.40
C ARG A 392 -10.63 12.10 -10.13
N LEU A 393 -10.64 12.08 -11.45
CA LEU A 393 -9.71 12.82 -12.29
C LEU A 393 -10.32 14.17 -12.68
N GLN A 394 -9.82 15.25 -12.11
CA GLN A 394 -10.27 16.61 -12.37
C GLN A 394 -9.15 17.42 -12.98
N CYS A 395 -9.33 17.83 -14.22
CA CYS A 395 -8.33 18.58 -15.00
C CYS A 395 -8.94 19.77 -15.72
N GLY A 396 -8.08 20.70 -16.14
CA GLY A 396 -8.45 21.87 -16.91
C GLY A 396 -7.32 22.33 -17.83
N VAL A 397 -7.69 22.89 -18.96
CA VAL A 397 -6.75 23.52 -19.90
C VAL A 397 -6.31 24.86 -19.33
N TYR A 398 -5.01 25.06 -19.25
CA TYR A 398 -4.38 26.35 -19.02
C TYR A 398 -3.87 26.88 -20.35
N SER A 399 -4.28 28.13 -20.69
CA SER A 399 -3.83 28.83 -21.90
C SER A 399 -3.02 30.07 -21.52
N PRO A 400 -1.80 30.26 -22.07
CA PRO A 400 -1.03 31.47 -21.84
C PRO A 400 -1.72 32.74 -22.40
N SER A 401 -2.62 32.59 -23.38
CA SER A 401 -3.36 33.71 -23.95
C SER A 401 -4.32 34.41 -22.95
N ASP A 402 -4.65 33.74 -21.86
CA ASP A 402 -5.48 34.32 -20.81
C ASP A 402 -4.64 35.15 -19.81
N PHE A 403 -3.29 35.14 -19.94
CA PHE A 403 -2.30 35.72 -19.02
C PHE A 403 -1.08 36.24 -19.78
N GLU A 404 -1.28 36.89 -20.94
CA GLU A 404 -0.22 37.34 -21.87
C GLU A 404 0.77 38.34 -21.26
N GLU A 405 0.35 39.07 -20.21
CA GLU A 405 1.19 40.02 -19.48
C GLU A 405 2.29 39.37 -18.64
N TYR A 406 2.22 38.04 -18.40
CA TYR A 406 3.21 37.34 -17.58
C TYR A 406 4.07 36.40 -18.42
N GLU A 407 5.39 36.46 -18.25
CA GLU A 407 6.32 35.50 -18.86
C GLU A 407 6.39 34.20 -18.05
N TYR A 408 6.15 34.26 -16.77
CA TYR A 408 6.17 33.14 -15.83
C TYR A 408 4.91 33.10 -14.98
N ILE A 409 4.68 31.90 -14.39
CA ILE A 409 3.58 31.64 -13.46
C ILE A 409 4.05 30.81 -12.28
N GLY A 410 3.36 30.88 -11.14
CA GLY A 410 3.51 29.99 -10.02
C GLY A 410 2.50 28.85 -10.03
N THR A 411 2.89 27.66 -9.61
CA THR A 411 1.96 26.52 -9.41
C THR A 411 2.17 25.88 -8.04
N GLN A 412 1.09 25.73 -7.29
CA GLN A 412 1.11 25.14 -5.96
C GLN A 412 1.18 23.61 -6.04
N ASN A 413 1.81 22.98 -5.06
CA ASN A 413 2.13 21.55 -5.05
C ASN A 413 0.94 20.58 -5.00
N LYS A 414 -0.30 21.09 -4.94
CA LYS A 414 -1.54 20.29 -5.08
C LYS A 414 -2.07 20.27 -6.51
N ILE A 415 -1.31 20.82 -7.45
CA ILE A 415 -1.53 20.68 -8.90
C ILE A 415 -0.46 19.74 -9.46
N ASN A 416 -0.87 18.79 -10.28
CA ASN A 416 -0.01 18.17 -11.27
C ASN A 416 -0.29 18.83 -12.64
N PHE A 417 0.69 18.82 -13.54
CA PHE A 417 0.51 19.33 -14.89
C PHE A 417 1.32 18.54 -15.92
N VAL A 418 0.78 18.47 -17.14
CA VAL A 418 1.46 17.85 -18.28
C VAL A 418 2.34 18.89 -18.96
N ASP A 419 3.60 18.53 -19.22
CA ASP A 419 4.61 19.34 -19.88
C ASP A 419 5.40 18.50 -20.89
N LYS A 420 6.03 19.10 -21.89
CA LYS A 420 6.96 18.41 -22.79
C LYS A 420 8.27 18.05 -22.08
N THR A 421 8.83 16.90 -22.44
CA THR A 421 10.10 16.41 -21.87
C THR A 421 11.28 17.29 -22.22
N ASP A 422 11.27 17.88 -23.43
CA ASP A 422 12.30 18.79 -23.94
C ASP A 422 12.17 20.24 -23.43
N GLY A 423 11.12 20.53 -22.65
CA GLY A 423 10.83 21.88 -22.16
C GLY A 423 10.16 22.80 -23.20
N GLY A 424 9.93 22.32 -24.41
CA GLY A 424 9.20 23.03 -25.47
C GLY A 424 7.74 23.29 -25.08
N GLU A 425 7.01 23.95 -25.98
CA GLU A 425 5.59 24.26 -25.82
C GLU A 425 4.72 23.20 -26.50
N MET A 426 3.60 22.83 -25.87
CA MET A 426 2.54 22.07 -26.52
C MET A 426 1.66 23.02 -27.34
N ASP A 427 1.31 22.63 -28.55
CA ASP A 427 0.28 23.38 -29.31
C ASP A 427 -1.10 23.19 -28.67
N ALA A 428 -2.04 24.05 -29.04
CA ALA A 428 -3.40 24.03 -28.52
C ALA A 428 -4.10 22.68 -28.82
N GLN A 429 -3.89 22.10 -30.00
CA GLN A 429 -4.53 20.84 -30.39
C GLN A 429 -4.07 19.70 -29.50
N THR A 430 -2.76 19.57 -29.27
CA THR A 430 -2.17 18.58 -28.36
C THR A 430 -2.70 18.77 -26.92
N THR A 431 -2.74 20.02 -26.45
CA THR A 431 -3.23 20.36 -25.11
C THR A 431 -4.69 19.93 -24.91
N TYR A 432 -5.57 20.28 -25.86
CA TYR A 432 -6.97 19.88 -25.81
C TYR A 432 -7.16 18.37 -26.00
N GLY A 433 -6.32 17.71 -26.81
CA GLY A 433 -6.32 16.25 -26.97
C GLY A 433 -6.02 15.52 -25.66
N ILE A 434 -4.96 15.96 -24.95
CA ILE A 434 -4.60 15.41 -23.63
C ILE A 434 -5.72 15.67 -22.62
N TYR A 435 -6.27 16.89 -22.59
CA TYR A 435 -7.41 17.22 -21.73
C TYR A 435 -8.61 16.31 -22.02
N ALA A 436 -8.97 16.08 -23.27
CA ALA A 436 -10.09 15.24 -23.64
C ALA A 436 -9.89 13.79 -23.19
N LEU A 437 -8.68 13.24 -23.35
CA LEU A 437 -8.32 11.92 -22.84
C LEU A 437 -8.48 11.85 -21.30
N LEU A 438 -7.82 12.75 -20.58
CA LEU A 438 -7.86 12.78 -19.13
C LEU A 438 -9.26 13.05 -18.57
N ASN A 439 -10.09 13.81 -19.32
CA ASN A 439 -11.48 14.08 -18.94
C ASN A 439 -12.47 13.01 -19.43
N SER A 440 -12.00 11.93 -20.04
CA SER A 440 -12.86 10.81 -20.45
C SER A 440 -13.31 9.97 -19.25
N THR A 441 -14.43 9.28 -19.39
CA THR A 441 -14.89 8.31 -18.39
C THR A 441 -13.88 7.16 -18.22
N LEU A 442 -13.21 6.76 -19.31
CA LEU A 442 -12.20 5.71 -19.28
C LEU A 442 -11.07 6.03 -18.29
N PHE A 443 -10.50 7.24 -18.38
CA PHE A 443 -9.41 7.66 -17.48
C PHE A 443 -9.89 8.01 -16.07
N ASP A 444 -11.14 8.42 -15.90
CA ASP A 444 -11.72 8.69 -14.57
C ASP A 444 -11.97 7.40 -13.78
N MET A 445 -12.26 6.29 -14.48
CA MET A 445 -12.45 4.96 -13.88
C MET A 445 -11.12 4.21 -13.67
N TYR A 446 -10.11 4.50 -14.50
CA TYR A 446 -8.77 3.92 -14.40
C TYR A 446 -7.99 4.48 -13.20
#